data_1d11df2bcc392b340449cec67cecff57
#
_entry.id   1d11df2bcc392b340449cec67cecff57
#
_cell.length_a   1.000
_cell.length_b   1.000
_cell.length_c   1.000
_cell.angle_alpha   90.00
_cell.angle_beta   90.00
_cell.angle_gamma   90.00
#
_symmetry.space_group_name_H-M   'P 1'
#
loop_
_entity.id
_entity.type
_entity.pdbx_description
1 polymer ?
#
loop_
_entity_poly.entity_id
_entity_poly.type
_entity_poly.pdbx_seq_one_letter_code
_entity_poly.pdbx_strand_id
1 'polypeptide(L)'
;MCGRYSVQKKTLLAANSLVKKNINVDLEQDNFNCAPGGKYPCIKSATNGKYLELTVFGILPSWAKPDFRRLHNARLEGIETKVSFKKLIVNSRAIICLTGFYEWQKKNEKKVPHYFTRTDDQDIFLAGIHDNGQFTIITREAASEENLVIHHRQPVIISKSQINNYFNLNNNAVEFLNSVKAPELKFHPVATDVNNPSKNDATLINPIK
;
A
#
# COMPACT_ATOMS: atom_id res chain seq x y z
N MET A 1 2.12 0.07 11.02
CA MET A 1 2.44 -0.56 9.71
C MET A 1 1.20 -0.45 8.84
N CYS A 2 1.33 0.07 7.61
CA CYS A 2 0.23 0.38 6.70
C CYS A 2 -0.67 -0.86 6.45
N GLY A 3 -1.70 -1.02 7.28
CA GLY A 3 -2.66 -2.13 7.21
C GLY A 3 -4.06 -1.68 6.82
N ARG A 4 -4.23 -0.39 6.50
CA ARG A 4 -5.51 0.19 6.12
C ARG A 4 -5.28 1.40 5.22
N TYR A 5 -6.08 1.55 4.15
CA TYR A 5 -5.97 2.69 3.24
C TYR A 5 -7.31 3.00 2.55
N SER A 6 -7.36 4.12 1.85
CA SER A 6 -8.47 4.49 0.98
C SER A 6 -8.03 4.60 -0.47
N VAL A 7 -8.91 4.26 -1.38
CA VAL A 7 -8.74 4.50 -2.81
C VAL A 7 -10.04 5.08 -3.37
N GLN A 8 -9.94 6.25 -3.99
CA GLN A 8 -11.09 6.95 -4.54
C GLN A 8 -11.05 6.95 -6.07
N LYS A 9 -12.17 7.22 -6.71
CA LYS A 9 -12.34 7.29 -8.17
C LYS A 9 -11.20 8.04 -8.87
N LYS A 10 -10.82 9.23 -8.37
CA LYS A 10 -9.72 10.02 -8.94
C LYS A 10 -8.44 9.20 -9.03
N THR A 11 -8.08 8.52 -7.96
CA THR A 11 -6.89 7.67 -7.88
C THR A 11 -7.00 6.43 -8.77
N LEU A 12 -8.21 5.84 -8.87
CA LEU A 12 -8.46 4.70 -9.78
C LEU A 12 -8.28 5.08 -11.24
N LEU A 13 -8.76 6.25 -11.65
CA LEU A 13 -8.56 6.78 -12.99
C LEU A 13 -7.08 7.05 -13.28
N ALA A 14 -6.35 7.61 -12.30
CA ALA A 14 -4.90 7.80 -12.41
C ALA A 14 -4.16 6.46 -12.54
N ALA A 15 -4.53 5.44 -11.76
CA ALA A 15 -3.97 4.09 -11.85
C ALA A 15 -4.24 3.46 -13.22
N ASN A 16 -5.48 3.59 -13.72
CA ASN A 16 -5.90 3.07 -15.02
C ASN A 16 -5.12 3.71 -16.19
N SER A 17 -4.76 4.98 -16.09
CA SER A 17 -3.92 5.67 -17.10
C SER A 17 -2.48 5.16 -17.21
N LEU A 18 -2.01 4.41 -16.22
CA LEU A 18 -0.66 3.83 -16.15
C LEU A 18 -0.53 2.45 -16.79
N VAL A 19 -1.64 1.83 -17.15
CA VAL A 19 -1.69 0.45 -17.61
C VAL A 19 -2.21 0.33 -19.04
N LYS A 20 -1.86 -0.77 -19.70
CA LYS A 20 -2.39 -1.11 -21.02
C LYS A 20 -3.73 -1.85 -20.96
N LYS A 21 -4.05 -2.47 -19.82
CA LYS A 21 -5.24 -3.30 -19.65
C LYS A 21 -5.82 -3.14 -18.24
N ASN A 22 -7.14 -2.96 -18.16
CA ASN A 22 -7.92 -3.09 -16.94
C ASN A 22 -8.62 -4.46 -16.95
N ILE A 23 -8.45 -5.24 -15.89
CA ILE A 23 -9.06 -6.56 -15.74
C ILE A 23 -10.14 -6.46 -14.67
N ASN A 24 -11.36 -6.07 -15.09
CA ASN A 24 -12.56 -6.06 -14.24
C ASN A 24 -12.48 -5.20 -12.97
N VAL A 25 -11.72 -4.10 -13.01
CA VAL A 25 -11.69 -3.11 -11.92
C VAL A 25 -12.74 -2.04 -12.23
N ASP A 26 -13.70 -1.89 -11.32
CA ASP A 26 -14.65 -0.78 -11.37
C ASP A 26 -13.92 0.52 -10.97
N LEU A 27 -13.87 1.46 -11.88
CA LEU A 27 -13.18 2.74 -11.68
C LEU A 27 -14.07 3.81 -11.03
N GLU A 28 -15.34 3.54 -10.84
CA GLU A 28 -16.32 4.47 -10.27
C GLU A 28 -16.52 4.28 -8.75
N GLN A 29 -16.02 3.19 -8.19
CA GLN A 29 -16.26 2.82 -6.81
C GLN A 29 -15.19 3.37 -5.87
N ASP A 30 -15.58 4.31 -5.00
CA ASP A 30 -14.76 4.74 -3.88
C ASP A 30 -14.67 3.65 -2.80
N ASN A 31 -13.48 3.50 -2.22
CA ASN A 31 -13.29 2.68 -1.04
C ASN A 31 -12.47 3.45 0.01
N PHE A 32 -13.10 3.75 1.14
CA PHE A 32 -12.51 4.52 2.22
C PHE A 32 -11.85 3.65 3.29
N ASN A 33 -11.97 2.32 3.21
CA ASN A 33 -11.54 1.42 4.28
C ASN A 33 -11.00 0.08 3.77
N CYS A 34 -10.04 0.12 2.86
CA CYS A 34 -9.37 -1.07 2.33
C CYS A 34 -8.61 -1.79 3.44
N ALA A 35 -9.04 -3.00 3.80
CA ALA A 35 -8.51 -3.81 4.89
C ALA A 35 -7.90 -5.13 4.39
N PRO A 36 -6.93 -5.75 5.09
CA PRO A 36 -6.42 -7.06 4.76
C PRO A 36 -7.52 -8.12 4.60
N GLY A 37 -7.41 -8.94 3.55
CA GLY A 37 -8.39 -9.95 3.15
C GLY A 37 -9.37 -9.48 2.09
N GLY A 38 -9.61 -8.17 1.93
CA GLY A 38 -10.40 -7.61 0.85
C GLY A 38 -9.65 -7.63 -0.50
N LYS A 39 -10.40 -7.49 -1.60
CA LYS A 39 -9.86 -7.37 -2.97
C LYS A 39 -9.84 -5.92 -3.39
N TYR A 40 -8.67 -5.45 -3.83
CA TYR A 40 -8.48 -4.05 -4.22
C TYR A 40 -7.63 -3.94 -5.49
N PRO A 41 -7.71 -2.81 -6.20
CA PRO A 41 -6.93 -2.55 -7.40
C PRO A 41 -5.42 -2.59 -7.15
N CYS A 42 -4.72 -3.35 -7.96
CA CYS A 42 -3.27 -3.50 -7.91
C CYS A 42 -2.72 -3.48 -9.33
N ILE A 43 -1.70 -2.66 -9.59
CA ILE A 43 -0.96 -2.66 -10.86
C ILE A 43 0.12 -3.72 -10.77
N LYS A 44 0.15 -4.57 -11.79
CA LYS A 44 1.16 -5.60 -12.01
C LYS A 44 1.78 -5.44 -13.39
N SER A 45 2.91 -6.12 -13.62
CA SER A 45 3.57 -6.14 -14.92
C SER A 45 3.61 -7.56 -15.48
N ALA A 46 3.42 -7.66 -16.80
CA ALA A 46 3.59 -8.89 -17.57
C ALA A 46 4.37 -8.57 -18.85
N THR A 47 4.69 -9.59 -19.64
CA THR A 47 5.43 -9.45 -20.92
C THR A 47 4.80 -8.40 -21.85
N ASN A 48 3.47 -8.33 -21.88
CA ASN A 48 2.72 -7.41 -22.74
C ASN A 48 2.48 -6.02 -22.13
N GLY A 49 3.07 -5.71 -20.97
CA GLY A 49 2.98 -4.44 -20.28
C GLY A 49 2.26 -4.51 -18.95
N LYS A 50 1.95 -3.35 -18.40
CA LYS A 50 1.28 -3.23 -17.09
C LYS A 50 -0.24 -3.43 -17.24
N TYR A 51 -0.86 -4.01 -16.20
CA TYR A 51 -2.29 -4.19 -16.09
C TYR A 51 -2.79 -3.92 -14.68
N LEU A 52 -4.06 -3.51 -14.57
CA LEU A 52 -4.76 -3.26 -13.31
C LEU A 52 -5.73 -4.41 -13.05
N GLU A 53 -5.70 -4.97 -11.85
CA GLU A 53 -6.50 -6.14 -11.47
C GLU A 53 -6.89 -6.07 -9.99
N LEU A 54 -8.09 -6.62 -9.67
CA LEU A 54 -8.50 -6.83 -8.27
C LEU A 54 -7.68 -7.97 -7.66
N THR A 55 -6.97 -7.65 -6.58
CA THR A 55 -6.02 -8.55 -5.92
C THR A 55 -6.25 -8.51 -4.42
N VAL A 56 -6.16 -9.66 -3.73
CA VAL A 56 -6.41 -9.76 -2.28
C VAL A 56 -5.27 -9.08 -1.50
N PHE A 57 -5.63 -8.19 -0.59
CA PHE A 57 -4.66 -7.55 0.31
C PHE A 57 -4.18 -8.50 1.42
N GLY A 58 -2.90 -8.72 1.47
CA GLY A 58 -2.22 -9.65 2.37
C GLY A 58 -1.97 -11.02 1.76
N ILE A 59 -0.70 -11.41 1.67
CA ILE A 59 -0.25 -12.71 1.15
C ILE A 59 -0.41 -13.77 2.22
N LEU A 60 -0.99 -14.90 1.84
CA LEU A 60 -0.97 -16.14 2.59
C LEU A 60 -0.02 -17.09 1.85
N PRO A 61 1.19 -17.34 2.37
CA PRO A 61 2.16 -18.21 1.69
C PRO A 61 1.64 -19.65 1.53
N SER A 62 2.05 -20.33 0.48
CA SER A 62 1.60 -21.71 0.20
C SER A 62 1.92 -22.73 1.31
N TRP A 63 2.92 -22.45 2.13
CA TRP A 63 3.30 -23.26 3.29
C TRP A 63 2.56 -22.88 4.58
N ALA A 64 1.69 -21.83 4.55
CA ALA A 64 1.01 -21.34 5.72
C ALA A 64 -0.03 -22.33 6.24
N LYS A 65 -0.09 -22.50 7.56
CA LYS A 65 -1.14 -23.27 8.24
C LYS A 65 -2.47 -22.52 8.21
N PRO A 66 -3.62 -23.20 8.44
CA PRO A 66 -4.96 -22.58 8.36
C PRO A 66 -5.17 -21.35 9.26
N ASP A 67 -4.49 -21.29 10.41
CA ASP A 67 -4.53 -20.19 11.39
C ASP A 67 -3.52 -19.07 11.13
N PHE A 68 -2.72 -19.19 10.05
CA PHE A 68 -1.69 -18.21 9.74
C PHE A 68 -2.29 -16.86 9.34
N ARG A 69 -1.79 -15.79 9.95
CA ARG A 69 -2.24 -14.44 9.62
C ARG A 69 -1.64 -13.96 8.30
N ARG A 70 -2.48 -13.37 7.45
CA ARG A 70 -2.03 -12.77 6.19
C ARG A 70 -0.91 -11.77 6.41
N LEU A 71 0.10 -11.86 5.57
CA LEU A 71 1.22 -10.94 5.55
C LEU A 71 0.85 -9.72 4.71
N HIS A 72 0.27 -8.70 5.34
CA HIS A 72 -0.14 -7.48 4.64
C HIS A 72 0.99 -6.45 4.49
N ASN A 73 2.13 -6.67 5.17
CA ASN A 73 3.33 -5.85 5.04
C ASN A 73 4.59 -6.71 4.92
N ALA A 74 5.51 -6.28 4.06
CA ALA A 74 6.86 -6.80 3.93
C ALA A 74 7.85 -5.69 4.31
N ARG A 75 8.72 -5.93 5.29
CA ARG A 75 9.76 -4.97 5.66
C ARG A 75 10.85 -4.96 4.60
N LEU A 76 11.20 -3.78 4.08
CA LEU A 76 12.27 -3.63 3.09
C LEU A 76 13.60 -4.17 3.64
N GLU A 77 13.86 -3.87 4.91
CA GLU A 77 15.01 -4.39 5.63
C GLU A 77 14.90 -5.93 5.75
N GLY A 78 15.78 -6.62 5.07
CA GLY A 78 15.84 -8.08 5.06
C GLY A 78 14.77 -8.76 4.19
N ILE A 79 14.08 -8.06 3.28
CA ILE A 79 13.10 -8.67 2.36
C ILE A 79 13.71 -9.78 1.51
N GLU A 80 15.00 -9.65 1.14
CA GLU A 80 15.75 -10.59 0.31
C GLU A 80 16.08 -11.91 1.03
N THR A 81 15.99 -11.94 2.34
CA THR A 81 16.29 -13.13 3.15
C THR A 81 15.03 -13.88 3.61
N LYS A 82 13.89 -13.20 3.66
CA LYS A 82 12.63 -13.78 4.13
C LYS A 82 12.04 -14.76 3.13
N VAL A 83 11.81 -15.99 3.57
CA VAL A 83 11.26 -17.09 2.74
C VAL A 83 9.99 -16.67 1.99
N SER A 84 9.09 -15.92 2.65
CA SER A 84 7.84 -15.45 2.06
C SER A 84 8.02 -14.40 0.96
N PHE A 85 9.17 -13.70 0.88
CA PHE A 85 9.28 -12.49 0.06
C PHE A 85 10.48 -12.47 -0.89
N LYS A 86 11.55 -13.23 -0.59
CA LYS A 86 12.82 -13.16 -1.33
C LYS A 86 12.71 -13.43 -2.84
N LYS A 87 11.81 -14.32 -3.26
CA LYS A 87 11.55 -14.58 -4.68
C LYS A 87 10.63 -13.52 -5.29
N LEU A 88 9.68 -13.00 -4.50
CA LEU A 88 8.68 -12.06 -4.98
C LEU A 88 9.28 -10.68 -5.25
N ILE A 89 10.21 -10.20 -4.42
CA ILE A 89 10.86 -8.90 -4.65
C ILE A 89 11.67 -8.88 -5.94
N VAL A 90 12.16 -10.02 -6.38
CA VAL A 90 12.91 -10.15 -7.64
C VAL A 90 11.95 -10.17 -8.84
N ASN A 91 10.88 -11.00 -8.80
CA ASN A 91 10.12 -11.38 -9.99
C ASN A 91 8.66 -10.92 -10.00
N SER A 92 8.10 -10.50 -8.86
CA SER A 92 6.65 -10.30 -8.69
C SER A 92 6.33 -8.96 -8.02
N ARG A 93 6.81 -7.86 -8.66
CA ARG A 93 6.61 -6.50 -8.16
C ARG A 93 5.22 -6.00 -8.48
N ALA A 94 4.68 -5.17 -7.60
CA ALA A 94 3.34 -4.61 -7.69
C ALA A 94 3.32 -3.14 -7.27
N ILE A 95 2.35 -2.37 -7.75
CA ILE A 95 2.07 -1.01 -7.30
C ILE A 95 0.64 -0.95 -6.78
N ILE A 96 0.48 -0.44 -5.57
CA ILE A 96 -0.80 -0.19 -4.96
C ILE A 96 -1.05 1.32 -5.01
N CYS A 97 -2.13 1.72 -5.70
CA CYS A 97 -2.52 3.11 -5.82
C CYS A 97 -3.56 3.44 -4.76
N LEU A 98 -3.35 4.51 -4.03
CA LEU A 98 -4.25 4.93 -2.96
C LEU A 98 -4.32 6.46 -2.86
N THR A 99 -5.44 6.94 -2.30
CA THR A 99 -5.65 8.37 -2.01
C THR A 99 -4.97 8.76 -0.70
N GLY A 100 -5.02 7.86 0.29
CA GLY A 100 -4.39 8.03 1.58
C GLY A 100 -4.39 6.73 2.38
N PHE A 101 -3.69 6.70 3.50
CA PHE A 101 -3.60 5.52 4.36
C PHE A 101 -3.75 5.88 5.83
N TYR A 102 -4.04 4.87 6.64
CA TYR A 102 -4.23 5.03 8.08
C TYR A 102 -3.08 4.40 8.85
N GLU A 103 -2.67 5.10 9.91
CA GLU A 103 -1.77 4.59 10.94
C GLU A 103 -2.28 4.95 12.33
N TRP A 104 -1.89 4.17 13.32
CA TRP A 104 -2.38 4.30 14.69
C TRP A 104 -1.28 4.76 15.63
N GLN A 105 -1.45 5.96 16.16
CA GLN A 105 -0.62 6.45 17.24
C GLN A 105 -0.99 5.73 18.55
N LYS A 106 0.01 5.20 19.25
CA LYS A 106 -0.19 4.72 20.62
C LYS A 106 -0.07 5.90 21.58
N LYS A 107 -1.16 6.30 22.22
CA LYS A 107 -1.22 7.37 23.20
C LYS A 107 -1.95 6.87 24.46
N ASN A 108 -1.25 6.83 25.62
CA ASN A 108 -1.83 6.39 26.89
C ASN A 108 -2.65 5.09 26.76
N GLU A 109 -2.03 4.03 26.23
CA GLU A 109 -2.60 2.71 25.97
C GLU A 109 -3.74 2.64 24.91
N LYS A 110 -4.22 3.78 24.45
CA LYS A 110 -5.21 3.87 23.37
C LYS A 110 -4.51 3.97 22.02
N LYS A 111 -5.17 3.46 20.98
CA LYS A 111 -4.74 3.60 19.60
C LYS A 111 -5.61 4.63 18.91
N VAL A 112 -5.03 5.77 18.56
CA VAL A 112 -5.71 6.86 17.85
C VAL A 112 -5.38 6.74 16.36
N PRO A 113 -6.36 6.49 15.47
CA PRO A 113 -6.11 6.43 14.06
C PRO A 113 -5.85 7.82 13.48
N HIS A 114 -4.89 7.90 12.57
CA HIS A 114 -4.55 9.09 11.79
C HIS A 114 -4.63 8.75 10.32
N TYR A 115 -5.18 9.67 9.52
CA TYR A 115 -5.24 9.55 8.08
C TYR A 115 -4.14 10.37 7.44
N PHE A 116 -3.35 9.74 6.59
CA PHE A 116 -2.18 10.30 5.93
C PHE A 116 -2.47 10.55 4.46
N THR A 117 -2.09 11.72 3.97
CA THR A 117 -2.05 12.09 2.56
C THR A 117 -0.75 12.80 2.23
N ARG A 118 -0.45 13.01 0.96
CA ARG A 118 0.69 13.84 0.55
C ARG A 118 0.36 15.33 0.74
N THR A 119 1.39 16.14 1.06
CA THR A 119 1.23 17.60 1.20
C THR A 119 0.91 18.28 -0.13
N ASP A 120 1.35 17.69 -1.26
CA ASP A 120 1.10 18.18 -2.62
C ASP A 120 -0.21 17.67 -3.26
N ASP A 121 -1.07 17.00 -2.48
CA ASP A 121 -2.36 16.43 -2.88
C ASP A 121 -2.31 15.45 -4.08
N GLN A 122 -1.11 14.93 -4.40
CA GLN A 122 -0.94 13.90 -5.42
C GLN A 122 -1.34 12.52 -4.91
N ASP A 123 -1.71 11.63 -5.84
CA ASP A 123 -1.95 10.21 -5.55
C ASP A 123 -0.71 9.53 -4.98
N ILE A 124 -0.93 8.54 -4.13
CA ILE A 124 0.12 7.74 -3.50
C ILE A 124 0.28 6.43 -4.27
N PHE A 125 1.52 6.12 -4.66
CA PHE A 125 1.89 4.86 -5.30
C PHE A 125 2.82 4.10 -4.36
N LEU A 126 2.31 3.03 -3.75
CA LEU A 126 3.10 2.20 -2.85
C LEU A 126 3.82 1.08 -3.59
N ALA A 127 5.09 0.88 -3.28
CA ALA A 127 5.79 -0.32 -3.68
C ALA A 127 5.20 -1.54 -2.96
N GLY A 128 4.95 -2.59 -3.70
CA GLY A 128 4.45 -3.86 -3.20
C GLY A 128 4.99 -5.04 -4.01
N ILE A 129 4.68 -6.21 -3.55
CA ILE A 129 4.94 -7.48 -4.23
C ILE A 129 3.66 -8.32 -4.26
N HIS A 130 3.54 -9.23 -5.21
CA HIS A 130 2.35 -10.07 -5.34
C HIS A 130 2.69 -11.56 -5.48
N ASP A 131 1.73 -12.40 -5.13
CA ASP A 131 1.77 -13.85 -5.31
C ASP A 131 0.35 -14.40 -5.43
N ASN A 132 0.08 -15.25 -6.41
CA ASN A 132 -1.17 -16.01 -6.55
C ASN A 132 -2.45 -15.18 -6.29
N GLY A 133 -2.61 -14.03 -6.96
CA GLY A 133 -3.78 -13.17 -6.80
C GLY A 133 -3.85 -12.40 -5.47
N GLN A 134 -2.73 -12.34 -4.74
CA GLN A 134 -2.59 -11.63 -3.47
C GLN A 134 -1.44 -10.62 -3.56
N PHE A 135 -1.50 -9.52 -2.76
CA PHE A 135 -0.40 -8.55 -2.68
C PHE A 135 -0.06 -8.20 -1.24
N THR A 136 1.15 -7.69 -1.03
CA THR A 136 1.59 -7.09 0.23
C THR A 136 2.31 -5.77 -0.03
N ILE A 137 2.20 -4.84 0.91
CA ILE A 137 2.82 -3.52 0.85
C ILE A 137 4.22 -3.58 1.44
N ILE A 138 5.21 -3.01 0.75
CA ILE A 138 6.57 -2.87 1.27
C ILE A 138 6.62 -1.66 2.21
N THR A 139 7.20 -1.87 3.38
CA THR A 139 7.37 -0.83 4.41
C THR A 139 8.82 -0.67 4.79
N ARG A 140 9.20 0.54 5.25
CA ARG A 140 10.51 0.87 5.81
C ARG A 140 10.37 1.68 7.09
N GLU A 141 11.45 2.01 7.74
CA GLU A 141 11.45 2.96 8.85
C GLU A 141 10.89 4.31 8.41
N ALA A 142 10.21 5.01 9.32
CA ALA A 142 9.64 6.31 9.05
C ALA A 142 10.77 7.33 8.75
N ALA A 143 10.57 8.14 7.70
CA ALA A 143 11.62 9.00 7.16
C ALA A 143 11.68 10.38 7.82
N SER A 144 10.66 10.79 8.57
CA SER A 144 10.61 12.07 9.27
C SER A 144 10.26 11.91 10.75
N GLU A 145 10.71 12.82 11.59
CA GLU A 145 10.37 12.85 13.02
C GLU A 145 8.86 12.99 13.24
N GLU A 146 8.19 13.75 12.40
CA GLU A 146 6.73 13.93 12.46
C GLU A 146 5.97 12.63 12.25
N ASN A 147 6.38 11.83 11.27
CA ASN A 147 5.79 10.51 11.03
C ASN A 147 6.13 9.52 12.15
N LEU A 148 7.35 9.61 12.72
CA LEU A 148 7.78 8.78 13.85
C LEU A 148 6.91 8.96 15.08
N VAL A 149 6.36 10.17 15.32
CA VAL A 149 5.43 10.43 16.43
C VAL A 149 4.17 9.57 16.33
N ILE A 150 3.72 9.25 15.11
CA ILE A 150 2.53 8.41 14.91
C ILE A 150 2.92 6.94 14.88
N HIS A 151 3.89 6.58 14.02
CA HIS A 151 4.33 5.19 13.89
C HIS A 151 5.78 5.13 13.37
N HIS A 152 6.60 4.24 13.93
CA HIS A 152 8.01 4.05 13.54
C HIS A 152 8.21 3.45 12.13
N ARG A 153 7.14 3.00 11.48
CA ARG A 153 7.17 2.43 10.12
C ARG A 153 6.26 3.24 9.19
N GLN A 154 6.67 3.34 7.93
CA GLN A 154 5.85 3.89 6.85
C GLN A 154 5.92 3.01 5.60
N PRO A 155 4.91 3.06 4.70
CA PRO A 155 5.01 2.40 3.40
C PRO A 155 6.10 3.04 2.53
N VAL A 156 6.69 2.27 1.61
CA VAL A 156 7.58 2.82 0.60
C VAL A 156 6.75 3.43 -0.50
N ILE A 157 6.77 4.76 -0.58
CA ILE A 157 6.06 5.55 -1.60
C ILE A 157 7.04 5.88 -2.71
N ILE A 158 6.66 5.58 -3.95
CA ILE A 158 7.43 5.95 -5.15
C ILE A 158 6.68 6.99 -5.97
N SER A 159 7.40 7.79 -6.74
CA SER A 159 6.77 8.75 -7.65
C SER A 159 6.22 8.05 -8.90
N LYS A 160 5.27 8.70 -9.57
CA LYS A 160 4.70 8.20 -10.84
C LYS A 160 5.78 7.92 -11.90
N SER A 161 6.81 8.77 -11.98
CA SER A 161 7.95 8.61 -12.90
C SER A 161 8.84 7.40 -12.58
N GLN A 162 8.86 6.96 -11.33
CA GLN A 162 9.68 5.84 -10.87
C GLN A 162 9.02 4.47 -11.05
N ILE A 163 7.74 4.40 -11.39
CA ILE A 163 6.98 3.15 -11.54
C ILE A 163 7.62 2.22 -12.57
N ASN A 164 8.04 2.74 -13.73
CA ASN A 164 8.67 1.91 -14.76
C ASN A 164 10.02 1.35 -14.28
N ASN A 165 10.79 2.14 -13.53
CA ASN A 165 12.05 1.69 -12.95
C ASN A 165 11.84 0.58 -11.91
N TYR A 166 10.81 0.70 -11.08
CA TYR A 166 10.45 -0.34 -10.11
C TYR A 166 10.03 -1.66 -10.80
N PHE A 167 9.32 -1.59 -11.93
CA PHE A 167 8.92 -2.79 -12.68
C PHE A 167 10.02 -3.39 -13.55
N ASN A 168 11.14 -2.69 -13.76
CA ASN A 168 12.27 -3.23 -14.52
C ASN A 168 13.00 -4.31 -13.71
N LEU A 169 12.79 -5.58 -14.07
CA LEU A 169 13.35 -6.73 -13.35
C LEU A 169 14.89 -6.85 -13.47
N ASN A 170 15.52 -6.13 -14.39
CA ASN A 170 16.98 -6.04 -14.46
C ASN A 170 17.58 -5.18 -13.35
N ASN A 171 16.77 -4.35 -12.68
CA ASN A 171 17.21 -3.51 -11.58
C ASN A 171 17.11 -4.26 -10.25
N ASN A 172 18.08 -4.06 -9.37
CA ASN A 172 17.96 -4.48 -7.98
C ASN A 172 16.86 -3.64 -7.29
N ALA A 173 15.73 -4.30 -6.97
CA ALA A 173 14.58 -3.62 -6.38
C ALA A 173 14.88 -3.05 -4.99
N VAL A 174 15.68 -3.74 -4.19
CA VAL A 174 15.97 -3.32 -2.82
C VAL A 174 16.88 -2.10 -2.82
N GLU A 175 17.91 -2.11 -3.64
CA GLU A 175 18.79 -0.95 -3.85
C GLU A 175 17.98 0.25 -4.35
N PHE A 176 17.14 0.05 -5.37
CA PHE A 176 16.25 1.08 -5.87
C PHE A 176 15.34 1.65 -4.77
N LEU A 177 14.63 0.79 -4.02
CA LEU A 177 13.71 1.23 -2.98
C LEU A 177 14.40 1.94 -1.81
N ASN A 178 15.65 1.58 -1.50
CA ASN A 178 16.47 2.28 -0.51
C ASN A 178 16.86 3.70 -0.99
N SER A 179 17.07 3.89 -2.29
CA SER A 179 17.42 5.20 -2.87
C SER A 179 16.21 6.16 -2.99
N VAL A 180 14.98 5.65 -2.89
CA VAL A 180 13.76 6.46 -3.04
C VAL A 180 13.58 7.39 -1.85
N LYS A 181 13.50 8.71 -2.11
CA LYS A 181 13.13 9.70 -1.10
C LYS A 181 11.64 9.62 -0.79
N ALA A 182 11.29 9.64 0.50
CA ALA A 182 9.90 9.73 0.91
C ALA A 182 9.33 11.12 0.54
N PRO A 183 8.10 11.22 0.00
CA PRO A 183 7.42 12.49 -0.12
C PRO A 183 7.04 13.03 1.26
N GLU A 184 6.82 14.33 1.34
CA GLU A 184 6.21 14.91 2.52
C GLU A 184 4.77 14.46 2.68
N LEU A 185 4.40 14.14 3.92
CA LEU A 185 3.07 13.68 4.28
C LEU A 185 2.45 14.64 5.30
N LYS A 186 1.16 14.89 5.15
CA LYS A 186 0.32 15.52 6.16
C LYS A 186 -0.62 14.47 6.75
N PHE A 187 -0.99 14.64 8.00
CA PHE A 187 -1.91 13.73 8.66
C PHE A 187 -2.80 14.47 9.67
N HIS A 188 -3.93 13.87 9.98
CA HIS A 188 -4.84 14.32 11.01
C HIS A 188 -5.51 13.13 11.71
N PRO A 189 -5.93 13.26 12.97
CA PRO A 189 -6.67 12.22 13.65
C PRO A 189 -8.05 12.05 13.03
N VAL A 190 -8.52 10.80 12.98
CA VAL A 190 -9.84 10.43 12.45
C VAL A 190 -10.62 9.60 13.46
N ALA A 191 -11.91 9.41 13.21
CA ALA A 191 -12.78 8.63 14.08
C ALA A 191 -12.33 7.15 14.16
N THR A 192 -12.53 6.52 15.32
CA THR A 192 -12.20 5.10 15.55
C THR A 192 -13.08 4.14 14.72
N ASP A 193 -14.09 4.64 14.06
CA ASP A 193 -14.96 3.92 13.14
C ASP A 193 -14.20 3.19 12.03
N VAL A 194 -13.04 3.72 11.62
CA VAL A 194 -12.13 3.06 10.68
C VAL A 194 -11.65 1.68 11.17
N ASN A 195 -11.70 1.40 12.46
CA ASN A 195 -11.34 0.09 13.01
C ASN A 195 -12.30 -1.02 12.56
N ASN A 196 -13.55 -0.68 12.25
CA ASN A 196 -14.53 -1.63 11.72
C ASN A 196 -14.36 -1.77 10.19
N PRO A 197 -13.87 -2.91 9.67
CA PRO A 197 -13.64 -3.09 8.23
C PRO A 197 -14.91 -3.05 7.37
N SER A 198 -16.09 -3.22 8.00
CA SER A 198 -17.38 -3.17 7.30
C SER A 198 -17.88 -1.74 7.07
N LYS A 199 -17.30 -0.73 7.74
CA LYS A 199 -17.59 0.66 7.47
C LYS A 199 -16.81 1.14 6.27
N ASN A 200 -17.49 1.75 5.30
CA ASN A 200 -16.90 2.24 4.05
C ASN A 200 -17.63 3.49 3.57
N ASP A 201 -17.41 4.61 4.23
CA ASP A 201 -18.00 5.89 3.87
C ASP A 201 -16.99 7.04 4.00
N ALA A 202 -17.30 8.17 3.36
CA ALA A 202 -16.39 9.31 3.28
C ALA A 202 -16.09 9.98 4.64
N THR A 203 -16.88 9.74 5.68
CA THR A 203 -16.63 10.33 7.01
C THR A 203 -15.38 9.77 7.68
N LEU A 204 -14.93 8.57 7.24
CA LEU A 204 -13.75 7.90 7.79
C LEU A 204 -12.44 8.67 7.56
N ILE A 205 -12.38 9.53 6.53
CA ILE A 205 -11.21 10.35 6.24
C ILE A 205 -11.29 11.77 6.80
N ASN A 206 -12.40 12.14 7.45
CA ASN A 206 -12.59 13.46 8.00
C ASN A 206 -11.83 13.65 9.33
N PRO A 207 -11.22 14.81 9.56
CA PRO A 207 -10.59 15.10 10.84
C PRO A 207 -11.63 15.12 11.97
N ILE A 208 -11.28 14.54 13.11
CA ILE A 208 -12.05 14.75 14.34
C ILE A 208 -11.67 16.09 14.95
N LYS A 209 -12.66 16.74 15.53
CA LYS A 209 -12.47 18.02 16.26
C LYS A 209 -11.75 17.81 17.59
#